data_83899cb14c47cf5778b52485cb47c237
#
_entry.id   83899cb14c47cf5778b52485cb47c237
#
_cell.length_a   1.000
_cell.length_b   1.000
_cell.length_c   1.000
_cell.angle_alpha   90.00
_cell.angle_beta   90.00
_cell.angle_gamma   90.00
#
_symmetry.space_group_name_H-M   'P 1'
#
loop_
_entity.id
_entity.type
_entity.pdbx_description
1 polymer ?
#
loop_
_entity_poly.entity_id
_entity_poly.type
_entity_poly.pdbx_seq_one_letter_code
_entity_poly.pdbx_strand_id
1 'polypeptide(L)'
;MRKIISLIHLSLDGFAAGPNDELDWIAYDEELEQDAHALHALTDAVIWGRRTYEGMASYWLTVPGNPASTPAELAHARWLDDATKIVVSRTLERIDWNDAHNTVLIKENIAEEINKIKQQPGKDIWFLGSTMLAQTFMQLDLIDEYRININPTVLGRGKPLFAGVTREIPLKLLESKTFKSGVVALRYEPNRT
;
A
#
# COMPACT_ATOMS: atom_id res chain seq x y z
N MET A 1 -8.31 -16.89 6.67
CA MET A 1 -7.03 -16.52 6.02
C MET A 1 -7.04 -15.00 5.87
N ARG A 2 -5.98 -14.32 6.25
CA ARG A 2 -5.81 -12.87 6.15
C ARG A 2 -5.81 -12.43 4.69
N LYS A 3 -6.46 -11.33 4.36
CA LYS A 3 -6.46 -10.74 3.02
C LYS A 3 -5.30 -9.76 2.86
N ILE A 4 -4.79 -9.63 1.65
CA ILE A 4 -3.93 -8.52 1.26
C ILE A 4 -4.80 -7.48 0.57
N ILE A 5 -4.91 -6.31 1.20
CA ILE A 5 -5.65 -5.16 0.71
C ILE A 5 -4.65 -4.17 0.13
N SER A 6 -4.68 -3.96 -1.17
CA SER A 6 -3.84 -2.98 -1.86
C SER A 6 -4.57 -1.63 -1.92
N LEU A 7 -3.94 -0.56 -1.43
CA LEU A 7 -4.41 0.81 -1.64
C LEU A 7 -3.39 1.56 -2.47
N ILE A 8 -3.78 2.02 -3.65
CA ILE A 8 -2.90 2.71 -4.58
C ILE A 8 -3.62 3.89 -5.21
N HIS A 9 -2.95 5.05 -5.23
CA HIS A 9 -3.38 6.20 -6.01
C HIS A 9 -2.91 6.08 -7.45
N LEU A 10 -3.77 6.37 -8.39
CA LEU A 10 -3.46 6.45 -9.81
C LEU A 10 -3.84 7.81 -10.39
N SER A 11 -3.06 8.30 -11.33
CA SER A 11 -3.52 9.32 -12.25
C SER A 11 -4.59 8.75 -13.20
N LEU A 12 -5.35 9.59 -13.86
CA LEU A 12 -6.40 9.17 -14.79
C LEU A 12 -5.84 8.30 -15.93
N ASP A 13 -4.59 8.52 -16.32
CA ASP A 13 -3.85 7.78 -17.34
C ASP A 13 -3.01 6.60 -16.78
N GLY A 14 -3.23 6.20 -15.51
CA GLY A 14 -2.78 4.93 -14.94
C GLY A 14 -1.37 4.91 -14.35
N PHE A 15 -0.78 6.07 -14.05
CA PHE A 15 0.51 6.14 -13.36
C PHE A 15 0.32 6.20 -11.84
N ALA A 16 1.13 5.42 -11.11
CA ALA A 16 1.13 5.38 -9.65
C ALA A 16 2.13 6.37 -9.02
N ALA A 17 3.05 6.90 -9.80
CA ALA A 17 3.99 7.93 -9.41
C ALA A 17 4.51 8.67 -10.66
N GLY A 18 5.05 9.86 -10.47
CA GLY A 18 5.83 10.54 -11.50
C GLY A 18 7.13 9.79 -11.86
N PRO A 19 7.91 10.28 -12.83
CA PRO A 19 9.14 9.63 -13.29
C PRO A 19 10.20 9.43 -12.19
N ASN A 20 10.28 10.38 -11.24
CA ASN A 20 11.23 10.37 -10.13
C ASN A 20 10.56 10.04 -8.78
N ASP A 21 9.47 9.27 -8.80
CA ASP A 21 8.67 8.90 -7.62
C ASP A 21 7.86 10.06 -7.00
N GLU A 22 7.57 11.13 -7.79
CA GLU A 22 6.75 12.24 -7.32
C GLU A 22 5.31 11.78 -7.03
N LEU A 23 4.73 12.27 -5.92
CA LEU A 23 3.37 12.00 -5.45
C LEU A 23 2.57 13.29 -5.15
N ASP A 24 3.12 14.46 -5.44
CA ASP A 24 2.55 15.79 -5.17
C ASP A 24 1.29 16.09 -6.00
N TRP A 25 1.03 15.28 -7.03
CA TRP A 25 -0.18 15.32 -7.86
C TRP A 25 -1.41 14.64 -7.23
N ILE A 26 -1.23 13.92 -6.10
CA ILE A 26 -2.34 13.26 -5.42
C ILE A 26 -3.22 14.29 -4.74
N ALA A 27 -4.50 14.31 -5.11
CA ALA A 27 -5.48 15.18 -4.48
C ALA A 27 -5.99 14.54 -3.18
N TYR A 28 -5.83 15.26 -2.07
CA TYR A 28 -6.32 14.84 -0.77
C TYR A 28 -7.48 15.73 -0.31
N ASP A 29 -8.41 15.14 0.41
CA ASP A 29 -9.37 15.81 1.25
C ASP A 29 -9.57 15.00 2.55
N GLU A 30 -10.22 15.61 3.54
CA GLU A 30 -10.42 15.01 4.87
C GLU A 30 -11.18 13.68 4.78
N GLU A 31 -12.15 13.56 3.85
CA GLU A 31 -12.97 12.35 3.70
C GLU A 31 -12.15 11.20 3.10
N LEU A 32 -11.28 11.49 2.12
CA LEU A 32 -10.36 10.52 1.53
C LEU A 32 -9.32 10.03 2.56
N GLU A 33 -8.82 10.95 3.40
CA GLU A 33 -7.90 10.61 4.49
C GLU A 33 -8.56 9.69 5.52
N GLN A 34 -9.80 10.00 5.92
CA GLN A 34 -10.58 9.16 6.83
C GLN A 34 -10.85 7.77 6.25
N ASP A 35 -11.13 7.67 4.94
CA ASP A 35 -11.33 6.40 4.24
C ASP A 35 -10.06 5.55 4.25
N ALA A 36 -8.89 6.15 4.03
CA ALA A 36 -7.61 5.46 4.15
C ALA A 36 -7.33 5.01 5.60
N HIS A 37 -7.60 5.87 6.58
CA HIS A 37 -7.43 5.54 8.01
C HIS A 37 -8.39 4.45 8.51
N ALA A 38 -9.54 4.24 7.86
CA ALA A 38 -10.43 3.14 8.18
C ALA A 38 -9.75 1.75 8.00
N LEU A 39 -8.67 1.67 7.19
CA LEU A 39 -7.86 0.46 7.07
C LEU A 39 -7.13 0.08 8.36
N HIS A 40 -6.83 1.03 9.26
CA HIS A 40 -6.20 0.71 10.55
C HIS A 40 -7.04 -0.25 11.41
N ALA A 41 -8.38 -0.13 11.32
CA ALA A 41 -9.27 -1.02 12.06
C ALA A 41 -9.31 -2.45 11.46
N LEU A 42 -9.06 -2.57 10.16
CA LEU A 42 -9.13 -3.81 9.40
C LEU A 42 -7.80 -4.56 9.35
N THR A 43 -6.67 -3.86 9.55
CA THR A 43 -5.32 -4.39 9.32
C THR A 43 -4.45 -4.32 10.57
N ASP A 44 -3.50 -5.22 10.69
CA ASP A 44 -2.48 -5.25 11.75
C ASP A 44 -1.06 -5.50 11.20
N ALA A 45 -0.93 -5.46 9.88
CA ALA A 45 0.34 -5.60 9.20
C ALA A 45 0.36 -4.74 7.93
N VAL A 46 1.56 -4.36 7.50
CA VAL A 46 1.78 -3.59 6.28
C VAL A 46 2.89 -4.22 5.45
N ILE A 47 2.75 -4.17 4.11
CA ILE A 47 3.74 -4.67 3.16
C ILE A 47 4.29 -3.52 2.34
N TRP A 48 5.62 -3.47 2.24
CA TRP A 48 6.37 -2.54 1.41
C TRP A 48 7.46 -3.21 0.58
N GLY A 49 7.78 -2.63 -0.56
CA GLY A 49 9.10 -2.79 -1.16
C GLY A 49 10.14 -1.90 -0.47
N ARG A 50 11.42 -2.17 -0.67
CA ARG A 50 12.53 -1.47 0.01
C ARG A 50 12.43 0.05 -0.06
N ARG A 51 12.28 0.64 -1.26
CA ARG A 51 12.24 2.10 -1.42
C ARG A 51 11.06 2.74 -0.69
N THR A 52 9.90 2.09 -0.75
CA THR A 52 8.71 2.57 -0.03
C THR A 52 8.94 2.48 1.48
N TYR A 53 9.51 1.37 1.97
CA TYR A 53 9.89 1.23 3.37
C TYR A 53 10.85 2.33 3.82
N GLU A 54 11.94 2.57 3.07
CA GLU A 54 12.93 3.61 3.38
C GLU A 54 12.28 5.01 3.46
N GLY A 55 11.40 5.34 2.50
CA GLY A 55 10.63 6.59 2.52
C GLY A 55 9.67 6.69 3.70
N MET A 56 8.92 5.62 3.98
CA MET A 56 8.01 5.56 5.13
C MET A 56 8.76 5.70 6.47
N ALA A 57 9.86 4.99 6.64
CA ALA A 57 10.68 5.08 7.85
C ALA A 57 11.26 6.49 8.03
N SER A 58 11.78 7.12 6.96
CA SER A 58 12.37 8.45 7.04
C SER A 58 11.38 9.53 7.47
N TYR A 59 10.08 9.37 7.20
CA TYR A 59 9.05 10.31 7.59
C TYR A 59 8.36 9.91 8.91
N TRP A 60 7.77 8.72 8.97
CA TRP A 60 6.89 8.33 10.08
C TRP A 60 7.58 8.16 11.42
N LEU A 61 8.88 7.82 11.42
CA LEU A 61 9.68 7.77 12.65
C LEU A 61 9.93 9.17 13.25
N THR A 62 9.79 10.25 12.46
CA THR A 62 9.95 11.62 12.97
C THR A 62 8.66 12.22 13.53
N VAL A 63 7.49 11.70 13.12
CA VAL A 63 6.18 12.23 13.46
C VAL A 63 5.92 12.31 14.97
N PRO A 64 6.23 11.30 15.81
CA PRO A 64 5.99 11.37 17.24
C PRO A 64 6.75 12.48 17.97
N GLY A 65 7.91 12.89 17.43
CA GLY A 65 8.76 13.95 18.01
C GLY A 65 8.51 15.34 17.40
N ASN A 66 7.66 15.46 16.39
CA ASN A 66 7.41 16.71 15.69
C ASN A 66 6.21 17.45 16.31
N PRO A 67 6.39 18.64 16.92
CA PRO A 67 5.29 19.38 17.53
C PRO A 67 4.24 19.92 16.54
N ALA A 68 4.55 19.90 15.24
CA ALA A 68 3.62 20.31 14.18
C ALA A 68 2.76 19.14 13.66
N SER A 69 2.98 17.91 14.13
CA SER A 69 2.22 16.75 13.70
C SER A 69 0.75 16.83 14.09
N THR A 70 -0.10 16.52 13.15
CA THR A 70 -1.55 16.47 13.36
C THR A 70 -1.97 15.25 14.20
N PRO A 71 -3.16 15.26 14.83
CA PRO A 71 -3.69 14.08 15.51
C PRO A 71 -3.82 12.86 14.60
N ALA A 72 -4.14 13.04 13.31
CA ALA A 72 -4.27 11.99 12.32
C ALA A 72 -2.89 11.35 12.02
N GLU A 73 -1.86 12.17 11.79
CA GLU A 73 -0.49 11.67 11.60
C GLU A 73 0.02 10.91 12.82
N LEU A 74 -0.23 11.43 14.03
CA LEU A 74 0.14 10.74 15.27
C LEU A 74 -0.59 9.41 15.44
N ALA A 75 -1.86 9.32 15.02
CA ALA A 75 -2.62 8.08 15.06
C ALA A 75 -2.07 7.06 14.06
N HIS A 76 -1.73 7.49 12.84
CA HIS A 76 -1.12 6.64 11.83
C HIS A 76 0.28 6.16 12.25
N ALA A 77 1.11 7.05 12.79
CA ALA A 77 2.44 6.68 13.27
C ALA A 77 2.38 5.61 14.38
N ARG A 78 1.42 5.73 15.34
CA ARG A 78 1.21 4.71 16.37
C ARG A 78 0.75 3.38 15.77
N TRP A 79 -0.18 3.43 14.82
CA TRP A 79 -0.63 2.23 14.13
C TRP A 79 0.53 1.54 13.39
N LEU A 80 1.39 2.29 12.70
CA LEU A 80 2.58 1.77 12.04
C LEU A 80 3.57 1.14 13.03
N ASP A 81 3.70 1.71 14.23
CA ASP A 81 4.60 1.19 15.27
C ASP A 81 4.11 -0.18 15.78
N ASP A 82 2.81 -0.32 16.00
CA ASP A 82 2.18 -1.56 16.47
C ASP A 82 2.08 -2.64 15.36
N ALA A 83 1.87 -2.24 14.11
CA ALA A 83 1.66 -3.15 12.99
C ALA A 83 2.92 -3.97 12.66
N THR A 84 2.74 -5.19 12.15
CA THR A 84 3.86 -5.97 11.58
C THR A 84 4.32 -5.35 10.26
N LYS A 85 5.59 -4.95 10.19
CA LYS A 85 6.24 -4.39 9.00
C LYS A 85 6.85 -5.51 8.17
N ILE A 86 6.26 -5.80 7.01
CA ILE A 86 6.74 -6.80 6.07
C ILE A 86 7.44 -6.08 4.92
N VAL A 87 8.73 -6.29 4.76
CA VAL A 87 9.51 -5.68 3.69
C VAL A 87 10.00 -6.74 2.71
N VAL A 88 9.66 -6.56 1.44
CA VAL A 88 10.13 -7.46 0.38
C VAL A 88 11.33 -6.82 -0.31
N SER A 89 12.51 -7.41 -0.12
CA SER A 89 13.75 -6.90 -0.69
C SER A 89 14.87 -7.95 -0.72
N ARG A 90 15.52 -8.11 -1.86
CA ARG A 90 16.72 -8.95 -2.00
C ARG A 90 17.99 -8.29 -1.48
N THR A 91 18.00 -6.96 -1.37
CA THR A 91 19.22 -6.17 -1.08
C THR A 91 19.23 -5.52 0.29
N LEU A 92 18.08 -5.44 0.98
CA LEU A 92 18.03 -4.96 2.35
C LEU A 92 18.59 -6.03 3.27
N GLU A 93 19.47 -5.65 4.20
CA GLU A 93 20.04 -6.61 5.16
C GLU A 93 19.16 -6.78 6.38
N ARG A 94 18.60 -5.69 6.88
CA ARG A 94 17.72 -5.64 8.05
C ARG A 94 16.68 -4.52 7.92
N ILE A 95 15.63 -4.63 8.70
CA ILE A 95 14.62 -3.58 8.86
C ILE A 95 14.96 -2.81 10.14
N ASP A 96 15.20 -1.51 10.01
CA ASP A 96 15.43 -0.60 11.13
C ASP A 96 14.15 0.21 11.38
N TRP A 97 13.30 -0.26 12.26
CA TRP A 97 12.09 0.44 12.71
C TRP A 97 12.03 0.35 14.23
N ASN A 98 12.33 1.46 14.93
CA ASN A 98 12.47 1.49 16.39
C ASN A 98 13.30 0.27 16.89
N ASP A 99 12.77 -0.53 17.83
CA ASP A 99 13.47 -1.71 18.36
C ASP A 99 13.40 -2.94 17.46
N ALA A 100 13.01 -2.78 16.20
CA ALA A 100 12.90 -3.82 15.16
C ALA A 100 12.03 -5.04 15.51
N HIS A 101 11.24 -4.96 16.60
CA HIS A 101 10.18 -5.96 16.85
C HIS A 101 9.04 -5.78 15.84
N ASN A 102 8.28 -6.82 15.58
CA ASN A 102 7.22 -6.84 14.57
C ASN A 102 7.72 -6.51 13.15
N THR A 103 8.86 -7.08 12.75
CA THR A 103 9.41 -6.91 11.39
C THR A 103 9.65 -8.25 10.72
N VAL A 104 9.35 -8.33 9.42
CA VAL A 104 9.57 -9.52 8.58
C VAL A 104 10.25 -9.08 7.29
N LEU A 105 11.46 -9.57 7.03
CA LEU A 105 12.19 -9.33 5.78
C LEU A 105 12.09 -10.55 4.87
N ILE A 106 11.46 -10.38 3.71
CA ILE A 106 11.33 -11.42 2.68
C ILE A 106 12.33 -11.14 1.57
N LYS A 107 13.31 -12.02 1.39
CA LYS A 107 14.36 -11.90 0.37
C LYS A 107 14.05 -12.76 -0.87
N GLU A 108 13.45 -13.91 -0.68
CA GLU A 108 13.20 -14.93 -1.69
C GLU A 108 11.82 -15.59 -1.47
N ASN A 109 11.37 -16.40 -2.41
CA ASN A 109 10.15 -17.21 -2.31
C ASN A 109 8.92 -16.41 -1.87
N ILE A 110 8.73 -15.21 -2.45
CA ILE A 110 7.71 -14.23 -2.05
C ILE A 110 6.33 -14.89 -1.88
N ALA A 111 5.89 -15.70 -2.87
CA ALA A 111 4.56 -16.30 -2.82
C ALA A 111 4.39 -17.26 -1.62
N GLU A 112 5.40 -18.07 -1.34
CA GLU A 112 5.38 -19.02 -0.23
C GLU A 112 5.36 -18.30 1.12
N GLU A 113 6.28 -17.34 1.31
CA GLU A 113 6.40 -16.59 2.56
C GLU A 113 5.15 -15.74 2.85
N ILE A 114 4.62 -15.07 1.83
CA ILE A 114 3.37 -14.31 1.97
C ILE A 114 2.20 -15.23 2.28
N ASN A 115 2.08 -16.41 1.65
CA ASN A 115 1.02 -17.35 1.96
C ASN A 115 1.14 -17.93 3.39
N LYS A 116 2.34 -18.15 3.89
CA LYS A 116 2.55 -18.51 5.32
C LYS A 116 2.03 -17.42 6.25
N ILE A 117 2.33 -16.16 5.96
CA ILE A 117 1.86 -15.01 6.76
C ILE A 117 0.33 -14.89 6.69
N LYS A 118 -0.28 -15.08 5.52
CA LYS A 118 -1.75 -15.06 5.36
C LYS A 118 -2.46 -16.15 6.17
N GLN A 119 -1.81 -17.25 6.48
CA GLN A 119 -2.36 -18.34 7.30
C GLN A 119 -2.23 -18.12 8.81
N GLN A 120 -1.41 -17.17 9.25
CA GLN A 120 -1.26 -16.83 10.66
C GLN A 120 -2.52 -16.14 11.22
N PRO A 121 -2.79 -16.25 12.51
CA PRO A 121 -3.82 -15.45 13.17
C PRO A 121 -3.54 -13.96 13.03
N GLY A 122 -4.58 -13.14 12.89
CA GLY A 122 -4.45 -11.69 12.78
C GLY A 122 -5.53 -11.10 11.89
N LYS A 123 -5.48 -9.77 11.75
CA LYS A 123 -6.31 -9.00 10.82
C LYS A 123 -5.74 -9.08 9.40
N ASP A 124 -6.34 -8.36 8.47
CA ASP A 124 -5.86 -8.25 7.10
C ASP A 124 -4.52 -7.49 7.02
N ILE A 125 -3.90 -7.52 5.86
CA ILE A 125 -2.58 -6.97 5.60
C ILE A 125 -2.71 -5.82 4.61
N TRP A 126 -2.23 -4.64 4.97
CA TRP A 126 -2.25 -3.48 4.09
C TRP A 126 -1.03 -3.45 3.18
N PHE A 127 -1.25 -3.51 1.87
CA PHE A 127 -0.20 -3.36 0.88
C PHE A 127 -0.13 -1.91 0.39
N LEU A 128 1.01 -1.24 0.63
CA LEU A 128 1.24 0.17 0.31
C LEU A 128 2.29 0.41 -0.80
N GLY A 129 2.65 -0.60 -1.54
CA GLY A 129 3.60 -0.44 -2.65
C GLY A 129 4.98 -1.04 -2.37
N SER A 130 5.90 -0.90 -3.27
CA SER A 130 6.01 -0.03 -4.45
C SER A 130 5.19 -0.54 -5.66
N THR A 131 5.14 0.29 -6.72
CA THR A 131 4.54 -0.08 -8.01
C THR A 131 5.11 -1.39 -8.57
N MET A 132 6.43 -1.57 -8.53
CA MET A 132 7.08 -2.82 -8.97
C MET A 132 6.68 -4.03 -8.13
N LEU A 133 6.57 -3.85 -6.80
CA LEU A 133 6.13 -4.92 -5.93
C LEU A 133 4.65 -5.25 -6.16
N ALA A 134 3.82 -4.24 -6.43
CA ALA A 134 2.41 -4.45 -6.80
C ALA A 134 2.28 -5.31 -8.07
N GLN A 135 3.07 -5.04 -9.09
CA GLN A 135 3.12 -5.86 -10.32
C GLN A 135 3.51 -7.31 -10.00
N THR A 136 4.53 -7.51 -9.16
CA THR A 136 4.93 -8.86 -8.71
C THR A 136 3.77 -9.57 -7.98
N PHE A 137 3.09 -8.87 -7.07
CA PHE A 137 1.96 -9.43 -6.32
C PHE A 137 0.77 -9.75 -7.22
N MET A 138 0.51 -8.93 -8.23
CA MET A 138 -0.52 -9.21 -9.26
C MET A 138 -0.19 -10.46 -10.07
N GLN A 139 1.06 -10.63 -10.50
CA GLN A 139 1.51 -11.80 -11.24
C GLN A 139 1.43 -13.10 -10.41
N LEU A 140 1.73 -13.00 -9.10
CA LEU A 140 1.68 -14.12 -8.16
C LEU A 140 0.29 -14.37 -7.56
N ASP A 141 -0.74 -13.62 -7.97
CA ASP A 141 -2.12 -13.71 -7.47
C ASP A 141 -2.25 -13.55 -5.95
N LEU A 142 -1.45 -12.65 -5.37
CA LEU A 142 -1.38 -12.47 -3.92
C LEU A 142 -2.35 -11.40 -3.39
N ILE A 143 -2.81 -10.47 -4.24
CA ILE A 143 -3.73 -9.39 -3.84
C ILE A 143 -5.16 -9.93 -3.78
N ASP A 144 -5.83 -9.76 -2.65
CA ASP A 144 -7.20 -10.20 -2.43
C ASP A 144 -8.23 -9.06 -2.59
N GLU A 145 -7.82 -7.83 -2.38
CA GLU A 145 -8.66 -6.65 -2.57
C GLU A 145 -7.84 -5.50 -3.17
N TYR A 146 -8.34 -4.91 -4.23
CA TYR A 146 -7.77 -3.73 -4.87
C TYR A 146 -8.58 -2.51 -4.47
N ARG A 147 -7.97 -1.55 -3.81
CA ARG A 147 -8.49 -0.20 -3.61
C ARG A 147 -7.67 0.75 -4.46
N ILE A 148 -8.30 1.32 -5.46
CA ILE A 148 -7.66 2.18 -6.46
C ILE A 148 -8.32 3.55 -6.38
N ASN A 149 -7.56 4.56 -6.02
CA ASN A 149 -7.97 5.95 -5.99
C ASN A 149 -7.53 6.64 -7.29
N ILE A 150 -8.47 6.81 -8.21
CA ILE A 150 -8.24 7.53 -9.48
C ILE A 150 -8.30 9.03 -9.20
N ASN A 151 -7.17 9.71 -9.38
CA ASN A 151 -7.06 11.14 -9.19
C ASN A 151 -7.44 11.90 -10.47
N PRO A 152 -8.00 13.11 -10.36
CA PRO A 152 -8.42 13.93 -11.49
C PRO A 152 -7.23 14.62 -12.17
N THR A 153 -6.18 13.85 -12.49
CA THR A 153 -4.92 14.35 -13.05
C THR A 153 -4.43 13.40 -14.14
N VAL A 154 -3.94 13.96 -15.23
CA VAL A 154 -3.22 13.27 -16.32
C VAL A 154 -1.75 13.61 -16.19
N LEU A 155 -0.88 12.62 -15.99
CA LEU A 155 0.56 12.83 -15.86
C LEU A 155 1.31 12.77 -17.19
N GLY A 156 0.82 12.00 -18.16
CA GLY A 156 1.45 11.78 -19.47
C GLY A 156 2.73 10.95 -19.42
N ARG A 157 3.41 10.89 -18.28
CA ARG A 157 4.61 10.07 -18.03
C ARG A 157 4.75 9.74 -16.55
N GLY A 158 5.36 8.61 -16.23
CA GLY A 158 5.54 8.18 -14.84
C GLY A 158 5.74 6.67 -14.72
N LYS A 159 5.42 6.14 -13.56
CA LYS A 159 5.50 4.70 -13.25
C LYS A 159 4.11 4.06 -13.39
N PRO A 160 3.81 3.42 -14.52
CA PRO A 160 2.50 2.83 -14.76
C PRO A 160 2.28 1.62 -13.84
N LEU A 161 1.11 1.54 -13.18
CA LEU A 161 0.84 0.46 -12.24
C LEU A 161 0.77 -0.90 -12.92
N PHE A 162 0.14 -0.99 -14.08
CA PHE A 162 -0.16 -2.26 -14.75
C PHE A 162 0.85 -2.66 -15.83
N ALA A 163 1.90 -1.87 -16.05
CA ALA A 163 2.98 -2.26 -16.96
C ALA A 163 3.67 -3.53 -16.44
N GLY A 164 3.85 -4.52 -17.26
CA GLY A 164 4.46 -5.79 -16.85
C GLY A 164 3.48 -6.83 -16.27
N VAL A 165 2.20 -6.50 -16.13
CA VAL A 165 1.17 -7.52 -15.90
C VAL A 165 0.91 -8.23 -17.22
N THR A 166 1.26 -9.53 -17.29
CA THR A 166 1.25 -10.31 -18.52
C THR A 166 0.03 -11.24 -18.64
N ARG A 167 -0.81 -11.27 -17.62
CA ARG A 167 -2.05 -12.07 -17.61
C ARG A 167 -3.27 -11.17 -17.39
N GLU A 168 -4.40 -11.61 -17.88
CA GLU A 168 -5.68 -11.01 -17.53
C GLU A 168 -6.01 -11.31 -16.05
N ILE A 169 -6.49 -10.31 -15.33
CA ILE A 169 -6.97 -10.43 -13.96
C ILE A 169 -8.41 -9.91 -13.93
N PRO A 170 -9.42 -10.78 -14.11
CA PRO A 170 -10.80 -10.38 -14.01
C PRO A 170 -11.11 -9.86 -12.60
N LEU A 171 -11.75 -8.71 -12.52
CA LEU A 171 -12.07 -8.05 -11.26
C LEU A 171 -13.59 -7.84 -11.15
N LYS A 172 -14.13 -8.08 -9.97
CA LYS A 172 -15.52 -7.77 -9.61
C LYS A 172 -15.52 -6.48 -8.80
N LEU A 173 -16.28 -5.49 -9.25
CA LEU A 173 -16.49 -4.24 -8.52
C LEU A 173 -17.30 -4.52 -7.24
N LEU A 174 -16.77 -4.08 -6.12
CA LEU A 174 -17.44 -4.13 -4.81
C LEU A 174 -18.09 -2.80 -4.45
N GLU A 175 -17.36 -1.69 -4.72
CA GLU A 175 -17.77 -0.35 -4.34
C GLU A 175 -17.12 0.69 -5.25
N SER A 176 -17.80 1.82 -5.45
CA SER A 176 -17.24 3.04 -6.02
C SER A 176 -17.72 4.24 -5.22
N LYS A 177 -16.81 5.18 -4.94
CA LYS A 177 -17.08 6.39 -4.16
C LYS A 177 -16.36 7.58 -4.78
N THR A 178 -17.05 8.73 -4.86
CA THR A 178 -16.44 9.97 -5.32
C THR A 178 -16.26 10.90 -4.14
N PHE A 179 -15.06 11.47 -4.02
CA PHE A 179 -14.70 12.43 -2.97
C PHE A 179 -14.79 13.87 -3.48
N LYS A 180 -14.82 14.84 -2.55
CA LYS A 180 -14.87 16.27 -2.87
C LYS A 180 -13.65 16.76 -3.64
N SER A 181 -12.49 16.14 -3.40
CA SER A 181 -11.25 16.35 -4.17
C SER A 181 -11.34 15.99 -5.66
N GLY A 182 -12.43 15.32 -6.07
CA GLY A 182 -12.60 14.78 -7.42
C GLY A 182 -11.98 13.38 -7.57
N VAL A 183 -11.37 12.82 -6.55
CA VAL A 183 -10.87 11.45 -6.55
C VAL A 183 -12.05 10.47 -6.61
N VAL A 184 -11.91 9.44 -7.43
CA VAL A 184 -12.85 8.31 -7.48
C VAL A 184 -12.17 7.08 -6.92
N ALA A 185 -12.62 6.62 -5.76
CA ALA A 185 -12.18 5.38 -5.18
C ALA A 185 -12.96 4.21 -5.76
N LEU A 186 -12.23 3.20 -6.18
CA LEU A 186 -12.75 1.96 -6.73
C LEU A 186 -12.24 0.80 -5.87
N ARG A 187 -13.15 -0.10 -5.50
CA ARG A 187 -12.83 -1.26 -4.70
C ARG A 187 -13.23 -2.52 -5.45
N TYR A 188 -12.28 -3.41 -5.67
CA TYR A 188 -12.47 -4.63 -6.42
C TYR A 188 -11.94 -5.85 -5.68
N GLU A 189 -12.52 -7.01 -5.97
CA GLU A 189 -11.92 -8.31 -5.65
C GLU A 189 -11.57 -9.07 -6.93
N PRO A 190 -10.46 -9.87 -6.95
CA PRO A 190 -10.19 -10.76 -8.08
C PRO A 190 -11.31 -11.80 -8.22
N ASN A 191 -11.79 -11.97 -9.45
CA ASN A 191 -12.75 -13.04 -9.78
C ASN A 191 -11.95 -14.33 -10.02
N ARG A 192 -11.61 -15.02 -8.94
CA ARG A 192 -10.92 -16.31 -8.96
C ARG A 192 -11.96 -17.40 -9.24
N THR A 193 -12.12 -17.76 -10.53
CA THR A 193 -12.92 -18.93 -10.97
C THR A 193 -12.16 -20.22 -10.76
#